data_3f0352f436e6dc80576fb5aad13255a4
#
_entry.id   3f0352f436e6dc80576fb5aad13255a4
#
_cell.length_a   1.000
_cell.length_b   1.000
_cell.length_c   1.000
_cell.angle_alpha   90.00
_cell.angle_beta   90.00
_cell.angle_gamma   90.00
#
_symmetry.space_group_name_H-M   'P 1'
#
loop_
_entity.id
_entity.type
_entity.pdbx_description
1 polymer ?
#
loop_
_entity_poly.entity_id
_entity_poly.type
_entity_poly.pdbx_seq_one_letter_code
_entity_poly.pdbx_strand_id
1 'polypeptide(L)'
;SNELNVKLRSPINEILPHLESMNYKLPAENDQAAGTSPYTRKAPYHYGWDWGPCFVTSGIWQEVELFGWNSWFIKNIFIRQEKCDKDRADLTLEVDIESKNNKSGKIIIFEPKSEIFYEHPIKFSKGENKLYFDLVVVKPELWWPAGHGDQPLYDFQVTIHADGEEEKFSKRTGLRDVTINRVKDEKGESFTIYVNGKPIFAKGANWIPAD
;
A
#
# COMPACT_ATOMS: atom_id res chain seq x y z
N SER A 1 1.18 7.91 34.20
CA SER A 1 2.11 7.54 33.12
C SER A 1 1.58 6.29 32.45
N ASN A 2 1.64 6.26 31.13
CA ASN A 2 1.31 5.08 30.35
C ASN A 2 2.61 4.34 30.03
N GLU A 3 2.57 3.02 30.02
CA GLU A 3 3.71 2.16 29.72
C GLU A 3 3.31 1.18 28.61
N LEU A 4 4.14 1.05 27.59
CA LEU A 4 4.00 0.06 26.53
C LEU A 4 5.14 -0.95 26.62
N ASN A 5 4.81 -2.20 26.94
CA ASN A 5 5.75 -3.31 26.98
C ASN A 5 5.62 -4.19 25.74
N VAL A 6 6.69 -4.33 24.96
CA VAL A 6 6.74 -5.20 23.78
C VAL A 6 7.68 -6.36 24.06
N LYS A 7 7.15 -7.59 24.03
CA LYS A 7 7.90 -8.83 24.20
C LYS A 7 8.03 -9.55 22.86
N LEU A 8 9.24 -9.60 22.33
CA LEU A 8 9.55 -10.36 21.13
C LEU A 8 9.95 -11.78 21.53
N ARG A 9 9.31 -12.79 20.97
CA ARG A 9 9.56 -14.20 21.24
C ARG A 9 10.26 -14.85 20.05
N SER A 10 11.08 -15.85 20.30
CA SER A 10 11.68 -16.64 19.23
C SER A 10 10.61 -17.38 18.44
N PRO A 11 10.50 -17.17 17.11
CA PRO A 11 9.54 -17.89 16.29
C PRO A 11 9.71 -19.40 16.36
N ILE A 12 10.94 -19.86 16.46
CA ILE A 12 11.27 -21.29 16.59
C ILE A 12 10.74 -21.84 17.91
N ASN A 13 11.10 -21.23 19.04
CA ASN A 13 10.74 -21.73 20.37
C ASN A 13 9.24 -21.70 20.63
N GLU A 14 8.51 -20.77 20.02
CA GLU A 14 7.04 -20.72 20.14
C GLU A 14 6.35 -21.84 19.35
N ILE A 15 6.87 -22.24 18.22
CA ILE A 15 6.22 -23.21 17.32
C ILE A 15 6.64 -24.66 17.62
N LEU A 16 7.88 -24.91 18.04
CA LEU A 16 8.37 -26.26 18.28
C LEU A 16 7.44 -27.13 19.15
N PRO A 17 6.92 -26.66 20.30
CA PRO A 17 6.01 -27.46 21.12
C PRO A 17 4.72 -27.84 20.41
N HIS A 18 4.22 -26.97 19.54
CA HIS A 18 3.02 -27.27 18.74
C HIS A 18 3.30 -28.29 17.65
N LEU A 19 4.46 -28.21 16.99
CA LEU A 19 4.86 -29.18 15.97
C LEU A 19 4.98 -30.61 16.51
N GLU A 20 5.45 -30.77 17.73
CA GLU A 20 5.57 -32.08 18.37
C GLU A 20 4.21 -32.77 18.58
N SER A 21 3.15 -31.98 18.75
CA SER A 21 1.79 -32.45 18.97
C SER A 21 0.99 -32.67 17.67
N MET A 22 1.50 -32.26 16.50
CA MET A 22 0.80 -32.35 15.23
C MET A 22 0.98 -33.72 14.57
N ASN A 23 -0.12 -34.32 14.12
CA ASN A 23 -0.12 -35.56 13.36
C ASN A 23 0.41 -35.42 11.92
N TYR A 24 0.33 -34.20 11.35
CA TYR A 24 0.81 -33.87 10.02
C TYR A 24 1.66 -32.60 10.07
N LYS A 25 2.82 -32.64 9.42
CA LYS A 25 3.74 -31.50 9.32
C LYS A 25 3.80 -31.00 7.89
N LEU A 26 3.72 -29.69 7.71
CA LEU A 26 3.94 -29.05 6.42
C LEU A 26 5.41 -29.15 6.02
N PRO A 27 5.73 -29.27 4.72
CA PRO A 27 7.11 -29.26 4.26
C PRO A 27 7.77 -27.90 4.50
N ALA A 28 8.99 -27.93 4.98
CA ALA A 28 9.79 -26.75 5.34
C ALA A 28 11.17 -26.85 4.65
N GLU A 29 11.23 -26.61 3.36
CA GLU A 29 12.39 -26.89 2.52
C GLU A 29 13.64 -26.10 2.96
N ASN A 30 13.48 -24.85 3.35
CA ASN A 30 14.60 -23.98 3.78
C ASN A 30 14.88 -24.04 5.28
N ASP A 31 14.02 -24.63 6.07
CA ASP A 31 14.15 -24.75 7.52
C ASP A 31 14.36 -26.23 7.91
N GLN A 32 15.45 -26.79 7.44
CA GLN A 32 15.75 -28.21 7.66
C GLN A 32 16.02 -28.55 9.14
N ALA A 33 16.48 -27.57 9.93
CA ALA A 33 16.85 -27.81 11.32
C ALA A 33 15.65 -27.83 12.28
N ALA A 34 14.66 -26.96 12.07
CA ALA A 34 13.56 -26.79 13.02
C ALA A 34 12.18 -27.11 12.42
N GLY A 35 11.97 -26.90 11.12
CA GLY A 35 10.70 -27.18 10.43
C GLY A 35 9.57 -26.22 10.81
N THR A 36 9.89 -25.05 11.37
CA THR A 36 8.91 -24.08 11.93
C THR A 36 8.46 -23.02 10.95
N SER A 37 9.17 -22.85 9.84
CA SER A 37 8.91 -21.77 8.86
C SER A 37 7.49 -21.74 8.30
N PRO A 38 6.81 -22.87 7.97
CA PRO A 38 5.46 -22.83 7.42
C PRO A 38 4.39 -22.34 8.42
N TYR A 39 4.72 -22.30 9.71
CA TYR A 39 3.81 -21.96 10.80
C TYR A 39 4.05 -20.55 11.36
N THR A 40 4.97 -19.79 10.79
CA THR A 40 5.30 -18.45 11.23
C THR A 40 5.01 -17.40 10.13
N ARG A 41 4.67 -16.18 10.54
CA ARG A 41 4.51 -15.05 9.62
C ARG A 41 5.86 -14.37 9.36
N LYS A 42 6.86 -15.16 9.00
CA LYS A 42 8.18 -14.70 8.57
C LYS A 42 8.46 -15.18 7.16
N ALA A 43 9.23 -14.40 6.42
CA ALA A 43 9.64 -14.81 5.10
C ALA A 43 10.52 -16.08 5.17
N PRO A 44 10.30 -17.08 4.29
CA PRO A 44 11.04 -18.34 4.32
C PRO A 44 12.57 -18.18 4.27
N TYR A 45 13.09 -17.17 3.59
CA TYR A 45 14.53 -16.93 3.48
C TYR A 45 15.23 -16.60 4.80
N HIS A 46 14.50 -16.16 5.86
CA HIS A 46 15.07 -16.00 7.19
C HIS A 46 15.48 -17.32 7.84
N TYR A 47 14.91 -18.44 7.40
CA TYR A 47 15.24 -19.78 7.89
C TYR A 47 16.41 -20.44 7.15
N GLY A 48 16.98 -19.73 6.20
CA GLY A 48 18.10 -20.19 5.39
C GLY A 48 17.77 -20.25 3.90
N TRP A 49 18.79 -20.37 3.10
CA TRP A 49 18.76 -20.56 1.66
C TRP A 49 20.00 -21.32 1.24
N ASP A 50 20.11 -21.79 -0.02
CA ASP A 50 21.25 -22.57 -0.51
C ASP A 50 22.60 -21.91 -0.24
N TRP A 51 22.65 -20.58 -0.28
CA TRP A 51 23.81 -19.72 -0.13
C TRP A 51 23.71 -18.74 1.06
N GLY A 52 22.60 -18.74 1.77
CA GLY A 52 22.31 -17.78 2.85
C GLY A 52 22.37 -18.41 4.24
N PRO A 53 22.81 -17.66 5.26
CA PRO A 53 22.79 -18.14 6.64
C PRO A 53 21.35 -18.21 7.18
N CYS A 54 21.17 -19.00 8.25
CA CYS A 54 19.91 -19.10 8.98
C CYS A 54 19.92 -18.13 10.15
N PHE A 55 19.28 -16.97 9.99
CA PHE A 55 19.10 -15.98 11.05
C PHE A 55 17.61 -15.70 11.28
N VAL A 56 16.99 -16.48 12.16
CA VAL A 56 15.56 -16.32 12.48
C VAL A 56 15.39 -15.26 13.57
N THR A 57 15.69 -14.01 13.19
CA THR A 57 15.59 -12.85 14.06
C THR A 57 14.14 -12.40 14.24
N SER A 58 13.84 -11.68 15.28
CA SER A 58 12.57 -10.96 15.46
C SER A 58 12.86 -9.58 16.03
N GLY A 59 12.23 -8.57 15.44
CA GLY A 59 12.43 -7.19 15.84
C GLY A 59 11.38 -6.27 15.26
N ILE A 60 11.34 -5.06 15.80
CA ILE A 60 10.61 -3.94 15.21
C ILE A 60 11.60 -3.22 14.29
N TRP A 61 11.35 -3.28 12.99
CA TRP A 61 12.24 -2.70 11.97
C TRP A 61 11.62 -1.49 11.24
N GLN A 62 10.34 -1.22 11.47
CA GLN A 62 9.63 -0.05 10.97
C GLN A 62 9.25 0.88 12.13
N GLU A 63 8.87 2.10 11.81
CA GLU A 63 8.40 3.07 12.79
C GLU A 63 7.18 2.54 13.56
N VAL A 64 7.12 2.92 14.84
CA VAL A 64 5.99 2.61 15.71
C VAL A 64 5.26 3.90 16.03
N GLU A 65 4.02 3.96 15.65
CA GLU A 65 3.15 5.10 15.90
C GLU A 65 2.09 4.77 16.97
N LEU A 66 1.86 5.71 17.86
CA LEU A 66 0.70 5.66 18.75
C LEU A 66 -0.34 6.66 18.24
N PHE A 67 -1.41 6.12 17.69
CA PHE A 67 -2.50 6.92 17.15
C PHE A 67 -3.68 6.97 18.12
N GLY A 68 -4.15 8.19 18.42
CA GLY A 68 -5.34 8.43 19.25
C GLY A 68 -6.33 9.34 18.56
N TRP A 69 -7.61 9.03 18.63
CA TRP A 69 -8.67 9.83 18.02
C TRP A 69 -9.93 9.88 18.93
N ASN A 70 -10.70 10.95 18.78
CA ASN A 70 -11.85 11.19 19.64
C ASN A 70 -13.17 10.68 19.05
N SER A 71 -13.65 11.31 17.97
CA SER A 71 -14.96 11.00 17.42
C SER A 71 -14.94 10.39 16.03
N TRP A 72 -13.97 10.75 15.22
CA TRP A 72 -13.75 10.24 13.86
C TRP A 72 -12.31 10.48 13.40
N PHE A 73 -11.86 9.79 12.36
CA PHE A 73 -10.56 10.04 11.73
C PHE A 73 -10.53 9.53 10.27
N ILE A 74 -9.62 10.08 9.48
CA ILE A 74 -9.32 9.59 8.13
C ILE A 74 -8.41 8.36 8.25
N LYS A 75 -8.94 7.18 7.91
CA LYS A 75 -8.21 5.91 7.96
C LYS A 75 -7.21 5.78 6.81
N ASN A 76 -7.62 6.20 5.62
CA ASN A 76 -6.80 6.13 4.41
C ASN A 76 -7.37 7.04 3.33
N ILE A 77 -6.51 7.43 2.37
CA ILE A 77 -6.94 7.96 1.08
C ILE A 77 -6.29 7.15 -0.05
N PHE A 78 -7.05 6.89 -1.10
CA PHE A 78 -6.58 6.22 -2.30
C PHE A 78 -6.97 7.01 -3.53
N ILE A 79 -6.02 7.16 -4.47
CA ILE A 79 -6.24 7.87 -5.74
C ILE A 79 -6.23 6.84 -6.84
N ARG A 80 -7.43 6.54 -7.34
CA ARG A 80 -7.62 5.66 -8.49
C ARG A 80 -7.46 6.48 -9.76
N GLN A 81 -6.67 5.99 -10.68
CA GLN A 81 -6.50 6.57 -12.01
C GLN A 81 -7.39 5.79 -12.98
N GLU A 82 -8.53 6.38 -13.37
CA GLU A 82 -9.50 5.72 -14.25
C GLU A 82 -9.03 5.78 -15.71
N LYS A 83 -8.50 6.93 -16.08
CA LYS A 83 -7.89 7.18 -17.37
C LYS A 83 -6.78 8.21 -17.20
N CYS A 84 -5.66 7.99 -17.88
CA CYS A 84 -4.55 8.93 -17.83
C CYS A 84 -3.84 8.97 -19.19
N ASP A 85 -3.82 10.13 -19.80
CA ASP A 85 -3.06 10.41 -21.02
C ASP A 85 -2.42 11.81 -20.94
N LYS A 86 -1.74 12.25 -22.00
CA LYS A 86 -1.06 13.55 -22.05
C LYS A 86 -2.00 14.76 -21.99
N ASP A 87 -3.28 14.58 -22.29
CA ASP A 87 -4.26 15.67 -22.37
C ASP A 87 -5.12 15.72 -21.09
N ARG A 88 -5.33 14.56 -20.43
CA ARG A 88 -6.24 14.49 -19.31
C ARG A 88 -5.94 13.27 -18.41
N ALA A 89 -6.06 13.46 -17.10
CA ALA A 89 -6.18 12.37 -16.15
C ALA A 89 -7.52 12.48 -15.41
N ASP A 90 -8.33 11.43 -15.50
CA ASP A 90 -9.56 11.24 -14.73
C ASP A 90 -9.24 10.40 -13.52
N LEU A 91 -9.50 10.95 -12.33
CA LEU A 91 -9.13 10.35 -11.05
C LEU A 91 -10.37 10.22 -10.17
N THR A 92 -10.44 9.15 -9.39
CA THR A 92 -11.38 9.03 -8.29
C THR A 92 -10.60 9.00 -6.98
N LEU A 93 -10.78 10.00 -6.14
CA LEU A 93 -10.27 10.03 -4.78
C LEU A 93 -11.22 9.25 -3.87
N GLU A 94 -10.75 8.16 -3.28
CA GLU A 94 -11.45 7.40 -2.25
C GLU A 94 -10.93 7.85 -0.88
N VAL A 95 -11.86 8.16 0.04
CA VAL A 95 -11.55 8.56 1.41
C VAL A 95 -12.23 7.60 2.37
N ASP A 96 -11.45 6.83 3.10
CA ASP A 96 -11.91 5.92 4.13
C ASP A 96 -11.94 6.64 5.49
N ILE A 97 -13.11 6.66 6.13
CA ILE A 97 -13.32 7.32 7.42
C ILE A 97 -13.87 6.31 8.43
N GLU A 98 -13.33 6.32 9.62
CA GLU A 98 -13.91 5.63 10.78
C GLU A 98 -14.55 6.65 11.71
N SER A 99 -15.80 6.39 12.17
CA SER A 99 -16.52 7.31 13.04
C SER A 99 -17.30 6.60 14.15
N LYS A 100 -17.31 7.18 15.34
CA LYS A 100 -18.10 6.69 16.49
C LYS A 100 -19.58 7.07 16.39
N ASN A 101 -19.91 8.10 15.62
CA ASN A 101 -21.26 8.66 15.49
C ASN A 101 -21.51 9.18 14.07
N ASN A 102 -22.77 9.46 13.75
CA ASN A 102 -23.13 10.16 12.52
C ASN A 102 -22.58 11.59 12.56
N LYS A 103 -22.00 12.05 11.48
CA LYS A 103 -21.35 13.34 11.35
C LYS A 103 -21.77 14.06 10.08
N SER A 104 -21.74 15.38 10.14
CA SER A 104 -21.85 16.26 8.98
C SER A 104 -20.72 17.26 9.01
N GLY A 105 -20.19 17.59 7.85
CA GLY A 105 -19.05 18.49 7.75
C GLY A 105 -18.76 18.88 6.32
N LYS A 106 -17.52 19.26 6.07
CA LYS A 106 -17.04 19.54 4.73
C LYS A 106 -15.68 18.88 4.50
N ILE A 107 -15.43 18.51 3.27
CA ILE A 107 -14.12 18.09 2.77
C ILE A 107 -13.55 19.18 1.89
N ILE A 108 -12.25 19.40 2.01
CA ILE A 108 -11.44 20.22 1.12
C ILE A 108 -10.40 19.31 0.50
N ILE A 109 -10.34 19.29 -0.83
CA ILE A 109 -9.32 18.57 -1.60
C ILE A 109 -8.50 19.62 -2.35
N PHE A 110 -7.20 19.59 -2.13
CA PHE A 110 -6.26 20.53 -2.73
C PHE A 110 -5.08 19.80 -3.35
N GLU A 111 -4.74 20.16 -4.59
CA GLU A 111 -3.51 19.72 -5.26
C GLU A 111 -2.88 20.92 -5.95
N PRO A 112 -1.70 21.39 -5.47
CA PRO A 112 -1.16 22.68 -5.88
C PRO A 112 -0.63 22.73 -7.31
N LYS A 113 -0.14 21.60 -7.86
CA LYS A 113 0.47 21.55 -9.19
C LYS A 113 -0.57 21.62 -10.31
N SER A 114 -1.73 21.03 -10.11
CA SER A 114 -2.85 21.05 -11.03
C SER A 114 -3.89 22.12 -10.71
N GLU A 115 -3.62 22.93 -9.67
CA GLU A 115 -4.52 23.99 -9.17
C GLU A 115 -5.92 23.44 -8.79
N ILE A 116 -6.01 22.14 -8.46
CA ILE A 116 -7.25 21.57 -7.96
C ILE A 116 -7.55 22.17 -6.58
N PHE A 117 -8.72 22.80 -6.49
CA PHE A 117 -9.34 23.17 -5.22
C PHE A 117 -10.80 22.76 -5.27
N TYR A 118 -11.19 21.85 -4.39
CA TYR A 118 -12.52 21.31 -4.31
C TYR A 118 -13.02 21.36 -2.87
N GLU A 119 -14.16 21.99 -2.63
CA GLU A 119 -14.82 22.03 -1.33
C GLU A 119 -16.25 21.49 -1.48
N HIS A 120 -16.62 20.52 -0.63
CA HIS A 120 -17.91 19.86 -0.70
C HIS A 120 -18.45 19.51 0.69
N PRO A 121 -19.75 19.69 0.97
CA PRO A 121 -20.37 19.18 2.17
C PRO A 121 -20.39 17.66 2.14
N ILE A 122 -20.11 17.05 3.30
CA ILE A 122 -20.10 15.60 3.45
C ILE A 122 -20.94 15.17 4.65
N LYS A 123 -21.39 13.91 4.59
CA LYS A 123 -22.01 13.22 5.71
C LYS A 123 -21.44 11.81 5.78
N PHE A 124 -21.19 11.35 6.98
CA PHE A 124 -20.79 9.98 7.22
C PHE A 124 -21.44 9.43 8.50
N SER A 125 -21.64 8.13 8.49
CA SER A 125 -22.37 7.42 9.55
C SER A 125 -21.41 6.86 10.59
N LYS A 126 -21.96 6.39 11.70
CA LYS A 126 -21.22 5.57 12.66
C LYS A 126 -20.63 4.33 11.97
N GLY A 127 -19.37 4.02 12.25
CA GLY A 127 -18.62 2.90 11.68
C GLY A 127 -17.74 3.33 10.49
N GLU A 128 -17.43 2.37 9.62
CA GLU A 128 -16.62 2.59 8.43
C GLU A 128 -17.42 3.25 7.30
N ASN A 129 -16.83 4.24 6.67
CA ASN A 129 -17.41 4.96 5.54
C ASN A 129 -16.40 5.09 4.43
N LYS A 130 -16.91 5.08 3.18
CA LYS A 130 -16.12 5.35 1.97
C LYS A 130 -16.78 6.50 1.21
N LEU A 131 -16.03 7.56 0.99
CA LEU A 131 -16.45 8.69 0.19
C LEU A 131 -15.65 8.71 -1.11
N TYR A 132 -16.28 9.12 -2.20
CA TYR A 132 -15.69 9.14 -3.54
C TYR A 132 -15.84 10.52 -4.16
N PHE A 133 -14.76 11.03 -4.76
CA PHE A 133 -14.72 12.33 -5.40
C PHE A 133 -14.01 12.23 -6.73
N ASP A 134 -14.70 12.61 -7.81
CA ASP A 134 -14.11 12.64 -9.13
C ASP A 134 -13.31 13.93 -9.32
N LEU A 135 -12.08 13.77 -9.75
CA LEU A 135 -11.14 14.85 -9.98
C LEU A 135 -10.58 14.75 -11.40
N VAL A 136 -10.21 15.89 -11.96
CA VAL A 136 -9.64 15.97 -13.30
C VAL A 136 -8.37 16.80 -13.26
N VAL A 137 -7.29 16.24 -13.80
CA VAL A 137 -6.06 16.98 -14.07
C VAL A 137 -5.96 17.18 -15.58
N VAL A 138 -5.95 18.44 -16.01
CA VAL A 138 -5.82 18.81 -17.43
C VAL A 138 -4.35 18.91 -17.79
N LYS A 139 -3.93 18.29 -18.91
CA LYS A 139 -2.55 18.23 -19.40
C LYS A 139 -1.55 17.81 -18.31
N PRO A 140 -1.75 16.61 -17.72
CA PRO A 140 -0.87 16.15 -16.63
C PRO A 140 0.56 15.95 -17.12
N GLU A 141 1.52 16.25 -16.26
CA GLU A 141 2.89 15.75 -16.41
C GLU A 141 2.89 14.27 -16.07
N LEU A 142 3.15 13.43 -17.06
CA LEU A 142 3.09 11.99 -16.89
C LEU A 142 4.35 11.46 -16.20
N TRP A 143 4.15 10.58 -15.24
CA TRP A 143 5.21 9.84 -14.58
C TRP A 143 5.73 8.70 -15.47
N TRP A 144 7.04 8.54 -15.54
CA TRP A 144 7.71 7.49 -16.31
C TRP A 144 8.62 6.64 -15.43
N PRO A 145 8.81 5.35 -15.76
CA PRO A 145 9.86 4.53 -15.15
C PRO A 145 11.26 5.12 -15.39
N ALA A 146 12.18 4.84 -14.49
CA ALA A 146 13.56 5.29 -14.62
C ALA A 146 14.17 4.93 -16.00
N GLY A 147 14.79 5.90 -16.66
CA GLY A 147 15.35 5.78 -17.99
C GLY A 147 14.39 5.98 -19.16
N HIS A 148 13.08 6.26 -18.88
CA HIS A 148 12.07 6.50 -19.91
C HIS A 148 11.50 7.93 -19.89
N GLY A 149 11.79 8.71 -18.87
CA GLY A 149 11.35 10.08 -18.68
C GLY A 149 11.40 10.49 -17.21
N ASP A 150 10.77 11.61 -16.91
CA ASP A 150 10.72 12.19 -15.55
C ASP A 150 9.73 11.46 -14.64
N GLN A 151 9.88 11.63 -13.32
CA GLN A 151 9.01 11.08 -12.29
C GLN A 151 8.24 12.19 -11.54
N PRO A 152 7.42 13.00 -12.21
CA PRO A 152 6.64 14.04 -11.55
C PRO A 152 5.62 13.43 -10.60
N LEU A 153 5.50 14.03 -9.42
CA LEU A 153 4.54 13.61 -8.40
C LEU A 153 3.54 14.73 -8.12
N TYR A 154 2.30 14.34 -7.87
CA TYR A 154 1.19 15.18 -7.43
C TYR A 154 0.92 14.90 -5.96
N ASP A 155 0.69 15.96 -5.18
CA ASP A 155 0.49 15.88 -3.71
C ASP A 155 -0.95 16.27 -3.35
N PHE A 156 -1.82 15.28 -3.30
CA PHE A 156 -3.23 15.47 -2.96
C PHE A 156 -3.39 15.62 -1.45
N GLN A 157 -3.84 16.78 -1.02
CA GLN A 157 -4.11 17.11 0.37
C GLN A 157 -5.62 17.08 0.62
N VAL A 158 -6.02 16.32 1.61
CA VAL A 158 -7.41 16.19 2.04
C VAL A 158 -7.54 16.76 3.44
N THR A 159 -8.43 17.72 3.61
CA THR A 159 -8.80 18.24 4.93
C THR A 159 -10.30 18.03 5.14
N ILE A 160 -10.67 17.41 6.25
CA ILE A 160 -12.06 17.26 6.65
C ILE A 160 -12.30 18.05 7.93
N HIS A 161 -13.37 18.84 7.91
CA HIS A 161 -13.88 19.52 9.09
C HIS A 161 -15.25 18.95 9.43
N ALA A 162 -15.41 18.38 10.62
CA ALA A 162 -16.70 17.88 11.10
C ALA A 162 -16.83 18.06 12.62
N ASP A 163 -17.95 18.64 13.07
CA ASP A 163 -18.28 18.87 14.48
C ASP A 163 -17.16 19.56 15.28
N GLY A 164 -16.48 20.53 14.69
CA GLY A 164 -15.41 21.30 15.34
C GLY A 164 -14.05 20.59 15.39
N GLU A 165 -13.94 19.38 14.87
CA GLU A 165 -12.68 18.67 14.69
C GLU A 165 -12.17 18.83 13.25
N GLU A 166 -10.87 18.82 13.08
CA GLU A 166 -10.17 18.88 11.80
C GLU A 166 -9.20 17.71 11.69
N GLU A 167 -9.25 17.01 10.55
CA GLU A 167 -8.28 15.98 10.17
C GLU A 167 -7.68 16.29 8.81
N LYS A 168 -6.37 16.04 8.69
CA LYS A 168 -5.60 16.24 7.46
C LYS A 168 -4.89 14.97 7.05
N PHE A 169 -4.94 14.69 5.77
CA PHE A 169 -4.24 13.56 5.19
C PHE A 169 -3.64 13.99 3.84
N SER A 170 -2.46 13.51 3.50
CA SER A 170 -1.86 13.75 2.18
C SER A 170 -1.45 12.44 1.51
N LYS A 171 -1.55 12.43 0.19
CA LYS A 171 -1.14 11.29 -0.64
C LYS A 171 -0.40 11.77 -1.87
N ARG A 172 0.79 11.28 -2.05
CA ARG A 172 1.60 11.56 -3.22
C ARG A 172 1.50 10.44 -4.24
N THR A 173 1.29 10.79 -5.52
CA THR A 173 1.20 9.82 -6.62
C THR A 173 1.76 10.39 -7.92
N GLY A 174 2.31 9.52 -8.77
CA GLY A 174 2.63 9.85 -10.16
C GLY A 174 1.48 9.45 -11.07
N LEU A 175 1.09 10.35 -11.97
CA LEU A 175 0.00 10.10 -12.93
C LEU A 175 0.55 9.35 -14.14
N ARG A 176 -0.02 8.19 -14.44
CA ARG A 176 0.40 7.32 -15.55
C ARG A 176 -0.68 6.35 -15.94
N ASP A 177 -0.66 5.90 -17.18
CA ASP A 177 -1.39 4.72 -17.63
C ASP A 177 -0.46 3.51 -17.63
N VAL A 178 -0.91 2.38 -17.09
CA VAL A 178 -0.17 1.12 -17.10
C VAL A 178 -1.08 0.01 -17.61
N THR A 179 -0.73 -0.57 -18.76
CA THR A 179 -1.49 -1.65 -19.37
C THR A 179 -0.60 -2.85 -19.68
N ILE A 180 -1.22 -4.02 -19.73
CA ILE A 180 -0.57 -5.27 -20.13
C ILE A 180 -1.19 -5.69 -21.44
N ASN A 181 -0.35 -5.80 -22.49
CA ASN A 181 -0.78 -6.33 -23.77
C ASN A 181 -0.41 -7.81 -23.86
N ARG A 182 -1.41 -8.62 -24.17
CA ARG A 182 -1.28 -10.06 -24.39
C ARG A 182 -1.79 -10.38 -25.79
N VAL A 183 -0.90 -10.80 -26.67
CA VAL A 183 -1.20 -11.18 -28.05
C VAL A 183 -0.80 -12.62 -28.27
N LYS A 184 -1.74 -13.43 -28.72
CA LYS A 184 -1.49 -14.83 -29.10
C LYS A 184 -0.96 -14.90 -30.52
N ASP A 185 0.07 -15.74 -30.71
CA ASP A 185 0.59 -16.13 -31.99
C ASP A 185 0.76 -17.67 -32.07
N GLU A 186 1.36 -18.19 -33.13
CA GLU A 186 1.59 -19.62 -33.31
C GLU A 186 2.55 -20.24 -32.26
N LYS A 187 3.34 -19.42 -31.59
CA LYS A 187 4.37 -19.84 -30.60
C LYS A 187 3.93 -19.68 -29.16
N GLY A 188 2.85 -18.91 -28.89
CA GLY A 188 2.38 -18.68 -27.56
C GLY A 188 1.64 -17.37 -27.38
N GLU A 189 1.77 -16.77 -26.20
CA GLU A 189 1.13 -15.51 -25.86
C GLU A 189 2.19 -14.52 -25.35
N SER A 190 2.23 -13.31 -25.92
CA SER A 190 3.11 -12.25 -25.44
C SER A 190 2.63 -11.70 -24.10
N PHE A 191 3.57 -11.14 -23.34
CA PHE A 191 3.28 -10.40 -22.11
C PHE A 191 4.13 -9.11 -22.12
N THR A 192 3.53 -8.01 -22.56
CA THR A 192 4.24 -6.74 -22.69
C THR A 192 3.61 -5.67 -21.82
N ILE A 193 4.40 -5.06 -20.94
CA ILE A 193 3.98 -3.94 -20.10
C ILE A 193 4.11 -2.66 -20.91
N TYR A 194 3.04 -1.88 -20.93
CA TYR A 194 3.03 -0.53 -21.51
C TYR A 194 2.87 0.50 -20.41
N VAL A 195 3.65 1.56 -20.48
CA VAL A 195 3.48 2.74 -19.63
C VAL A 195 3.26 3.94 -20.54
N ASN A 196 2.17 4.65 -20.33
CA ASN A 196 1.76 5.79 -21.15
C ASN A 196 1.77 5.48 -22.66
N GLY A 197 1.28 4.30 -23.01
CA GLY A 197 1.21 3.82 -24.40
C GLY A 197 2.54 3.38 -25.02
N LYS A 198 3.66 3.36 -24.28
CA LYS A 198 4.96 2.87 -24.78
C LYS A 198 5.31 1.52 -24.15
N PRO A 199 5.77 0.55 -24.94
CA PRO A 199 6.23 -0.74 -24.40
C PRO A 199 7.50 -0.54 -23.56
N ILE A 200 7.53 -1.16 -22.39
CA ILE A 200 8.63 -1.08 -21.45
C ILE A 200 9.26 -2.46 -21.29
N PHE A 201 10.57 -2.54 -21.44
CA PHE A 201 11.32 -3.70 -20.99
C PHE A 201 11.52 -3.63 -19.48
N ALA A 202 10.84 -4.51 -18.74
CA ALA A 202 10.91 -4.56 -17.28
C ALA A 202 12.25 -5.19 -16.83
N LYS A 203 13.30 -4.36 -16.77
CA LYS A 203 14.61 -4.76 -16.23
C LYS A 203 14.47 -5.03 -14.74
N GLY A 204 14.88 -6.20 -14.31
CA GLY A 204 14.80 -6.57 -12.91
C GLY A 204 15.64 -7.76 -12.56
N ALA A 205 15.68 -8.07 -11.29
CA ALA A 205 16.34 -9.25 -10.72
C ALA A 205 15.54 -9.71 -9.51
N ASN A 206 15.72 -10.96 -9.12
CA ASN A 206 15.22 -11.45 -7.84
C ASN A 206 16.10 -10.91 -6.71
N TRP A 207 15.46 -10.33 -5.71
CA TRP A 207 16.12 -9.87 -4.51
C TRP A 207 15.68 -10.70 -3.33
N ILE A 208 16.60 -11.36 -2.67
CA ILE A 208 16.40 -12.05 -1.42
C ILE A 208 17.19 -11.27 -0.37
N PRO A 209 16.53 -10.57 0.56
CA PRO A 209 17.20 -9.82 1.60
C PRO A 209 18.11 -10.71 2.44
N ALA A 210 19.17 -10.14 3.00
CA ALA A 210 20.12 -10.88 3.82
C ALA A 210 19.50 -11.32 5.16
N ASP A 211 18.65 -10.47 5.75
CA ASP A 211 17.91 -10.69 7.00
C ASP A 211 16.87 -9.55 7.27
#